data_be2b49761a9afa20804243193e063c45
#
_entry.id   be2b49761a9afa20804243193e063c45
#
_cell.length_a   1.000
_cell.length_b   1.000
_cell.length_c   1.000
_cell.angle_alpha   90.00
_cell.angle_beta   90.00
_cell.angle_gamma   90.00
#
_symmetry.space_group_name_H-M   'P 1'
#
loop_
_entity.id
_entity.type
_entity.pdbx_description
1 polymer ?
#
loop_
_entity_poly.entity_id
_entity_poly.type
_entity_poly.pdbx_seq_one_letter_code
_entity_poly.pdbx_strand_id
1 'polypeptide(L)'
;MTLDKEKYWKKVSLLENFFRSKLKYHRDKIYEIIFKKIEFNGKKILDVGSTPDLDDHHNTLIHKIKTNKEITCLSNFDCSILKKLNSNIEIIKGDGLNTKLKDNTFDIVHSSATIEHVGSEYNQNQFIKECLRISKKTVIITTPNRFFPIDFHTKIPFIHFLPKKIHRKLLVLTNNHFFSKEENLNLLSINDLRKYLKKSNIRDFEIF
;
A
#
# COMPACT_ATOMS: atom_id res chain seq x y z
N MET A 1 0.25 18.89 -10.32
CA MET A 1 0.73 17.49 -10.31
C MET A 1 -0.37 16.45 -9.98
N THR A 2 -1.60 16.87 -9.81
CA THR A 2 -2.74 16.05 -9.36
C THR A 2 -3.60 15.45 -10.49
N LEU A 3 -3.67 16.11 -11.65
CA LEU A 3 -4.57 15.73 -12.76
C LEU A 3 -4.18 14.45 -13.53
N ASP A 4 -2.90 14.09 -13.58
CA ASP A 4 -2.44 12.88 -14.30
C ASP A 4 -2.68 11.59 -13.51
N LYS A 5 -2.70 11.65 -12.18
CA LYS A 5 -3.02 10.50 -11.34
C LYS A 5 -4.49 10.07 -11.47
N GLU A 6 -5.42 11.01 -11.56
CA GLU A 6 -6.85 10.70 -11.71
C GLU A 6 -7.22 10.08 -13.07
N LYS A 7 -6.57 10.51 -14.16
CA LYS A 7 -6.82 9.97 -15.51
C LYS A 7 -6.30 8.55 -15.68
N TYR A 8 -5.24 8.18 -14.98
CA TYR A 8 -4.63 6.85 -15.08
C TYR A 8 -5.59 5.73 -14.62
N TRP A 9 -6.41 5.99 -13.61
CA TRP A 9 -7.33 5.00 -13.02
C TRP A 9 -8.61 4.73 -13.82
N LYS A 10 -8.87 5.45 -14.93
CA LYS A 10 -10.18 5.41 -15.64
C LYS A 10 -10.27 4.52 -16.87
N LYS A 11 -9.21 3.86 -17.35
CA LYS A 11 -9.27 3.04 -18.58
C LYS A 11 -9.27 1.54 -18.29
N VAL A 12 -10.44 0.87 -18.41
CA VAL A 12 -10.58 -0.59 -18.21
C VAL A 12 -10.70 -1.31 -19.56
N SER A 13 -9.81 -2.31 -19.81
CA SER A 13 -9.87 -3.24 -20.96
C SER A 13 -10.23 -4.68 -20.49
N LEU A 14 -10.58 -5.59 -21.42
CA LEU A 14 -10.83 -7.02 -21.10
C LEU A 14 -9.63 -7.71 -20.41
N LEU A 15 -8.42 -7.37 -20.80
CA LEU A 15 -7.19 -7.81 -20.13
C LEU A 15 -7.13 -7.31 -18.67
N GLU A 16 -7.60 -6.12 -18.42
CA GLU A 16 -7.66 -5.58 -17.05
C GLU A 16 -8.58 -6.36 -16.15
N ASN A 17 -9.74 -6.80 -16.65
CA ASN A 17 -10.66 -7.62 -15.87
C ASN A 17 -10.02 -8.96 -15.46
N PHE A 18 -9.24 -9.58 -16.35
CA PHE A 18 -8.49 -10.79 -16.03
C PHE A 18 -7.42 -10.52 -14.96
N PHE A 19 -6.63 -9.46 -15.11
CA PHE A 19 -5.63 -9.08 -14.12
C PHE A 19 -6.26 -8.70 -12.78
N ARG A 20 -7.37 -7.95 -12.80
CA ARG A 20 -8.12 -7.60 -11.57
C ARG A 20 -8.60 -8.85 -10.83
N SER A 21 -9.17 -9.82 -11.54
CA SER A 21 -9.62 -11.09 -10.93
C SER A 21 -8.48 -11.84 -10.25
N LYS A 22 -7.31 -11.94 -10.92
CA LYS A 22 -6.11 -12.58 -10.33
C LYS A 22 -5.56 -11.81 -9.13
N LEU A 23 -5.50 -10.48 -9.23
CA LEU A 23 -5.11 -9.60 -8.11
C LEU A 23 -6.04 -9.78 -6.91
N LYS A 24 -7.35 -9.80 -7.14
CA LYS A 24 -8.33 -10.03 -6.08
C LYS A 24 -8.08 -11.37 -5.39
N TYR A 25 -7.92 -12.45 -6.13
CA TYR A 25 -7.64 -13.76 -5.59
C TYR A 25 -6.40 -13.77 -4.68
N HIS A 26 -5.27 -13.21 -5.15
CA HIS A 26 -4.04 -13.15 -4.34
C HIS A 26 -4.21 -12.26 -3.11
N ARG A 27 -4.89 -11.13 -3.25
CA ARG A 27 -5.16 -10.22 -2.14
C ARG A 27 -6.05 -10.87 -1.10
N ASP A 28 -7.12 -11.55 -1.51
CA ASP A 28 -7.99 -12.27 -0.59
C ASP A 28 -7.20 -13.34 0.18
N LYS A 29 -6.28 -14.07 -0.46
CA LYS A 29 -5.39 -15.03 0.22
C LYS A 29 -4.47 -14.38 1.25
N ILE A 30 -3.90 -13.21 0.93
CA ILE A 30 -3.09 -12.44 1.88
C ILE A 30 -3.95 -12.06 3.11
N TYR A 31 -5.16 -11.55 2.88
CA TYR A 31 -6.04 -11.18 3.99
C TYR A 31 -6.57 -12.38 4.78
N GLU A 32 -6.78 -13.56 4.17
CA GLU A 32 -7.06 -14.79 4.91
C GLU A 32 -5.94 -15.10 5.92
N ILE A 33 -4.67 -14.95 5.53
CA ILE A 33 -3.52 -15.14 6.42
C ILE A 33 -3.51 -14.08 7.53
N ILE A 34 -3.72 -12.81 7.17
CA ILE A 34 -3.74 -11.69 8.13
C ILE A 34 -4.83 -11.92 9.19
N PHE A 35 -6.07 -12.23 8.77
CA PHE A 35 -7.20 -12.43 9.68
C PHE A 35 -7.09 -13.71 10.55
N LYS A 36 -6.31 -14.71 10.12
CA LYS A 36 -5.99 -15.87 10.97
C LYS A 36 -5.02 -15.54 12.10
N LYS A 37 -4.18 -14.52 11.92
CA LYS A 37 -3.12 -14.15 12.87
C LYS A 37 -3.45 -12.95 13.73
N ILE A 38 -4.29 -12.05 13.24
CA ILE A 38 -4.53 -10.74 13.85
C ILE A 38 -6.02 -10.53 14.06
N GLU A 39 -6.39 -10.28 15.31
CA GLU A 39 -7.75 -9.90 15.70
C GLU A 39 -7.94 -8.39 15.53
N PHE A 40 -8.94 -8.01 14.75
CA PHE A 40 -9.28 -6.62 14.44
C PHE A 40 -10.45 -6.07 15.26
N ASN A 41 -11.27 -6.95 15.84
CA ASN A 41 -12.46 -6.52 16.55
C ASN A 41 -12.11 -5.74 17.83
N GLY A 42 -12.77 -4.60 18.04
CA GLY A 42 -12.50 -3.73 19.19
C GLY A 42 -11.11 -3.08 19.20
N LYS A 43 -10.40 -3.09 18.07
CA LYS A 43 -9.09 -2.43 17.93
C LYS A 43 -9.21 -1.09 17.25
N LYS A 44 -8.40 -0.13 17.69
CA LYS A 44 -8.22 1.15 17.02
C LYS A 44 -7.25 0.99 15.86
N ILE A 45 -7.74 1.20 14.64
CA ILE A 45 -7.03 0.86 13.40
C ILE A 45 -6.76 2.12 12.60
N LEU A 46 -5.52 2.25 12.11
CA LEU A 46 -5.15 3.23 11.08
C LEU A 46 -4.87 2.52 9.76
N ASP A 47 -5.53 2.94 8.70
CA ASP A 47 -5.21 2.54 7.32
C ASP A 47 -4.47 3.68 6.62
N VAL A 48 -3.20 3.47 6.28
CA VAL A 48 -2.31 4.47 5.67
C VAL A 48 -2.22 4.25 4.18
N GLY A 49 -2.61 5.27 3.40
CA GLY A 49 -2.62 5.21 1.94
C GLY A 49 -3.96 4.78 1.36
N SER A 50 -5.05 4.96 2.10
CA SER A 50 -6.41 4.72 1.60
C SER A 50 -6.67 5.52 0.32
N THR A 51 -7.46 4.94 -0.61
CA THR A 51 -7.80 5.59 -1.89
C THR A 51 -9.19 6.22 -1.85
N PRO A 52 -9.42 7.32 -2.61
CA PRO A 52 -10.68 8.04 -2.62
C PRO A 52 -11.72 7.38 -3.53
N ASP A 53 -11.99 6.08 -3.31
CA ASP A 53 -12.98 5.30 -4.06
C ASP A 53 -13.59 4.19 -3.19
N LEU A 54 -14.64 3.54 -3.70
CA LEU A 54 -15.33 2.43 -3.03
C LEU A 54 -14.94 1.06 -3.59
N ASP A 55 -13.86 0.98 -4.37
CA ASP A 55 -13.39 -0.28 -4.93
C ASP A 55 -12.78 -1.16 -3.83
N ASP A 56 -13.27 -2.38 -3.70
CA ASP A 56 -12.78 -3.36 -2.72
C ASP A 56 -11.35 -3.83 -3.00
N HIS A 57 -10.87 -3.63 -4.22
CA HIS A 57 -9.48 -3.90 -4.57
C HIS A 57 -8.51 -2.89 -3.96
N HIS A 58 -8.91 -1.63 -3.86
CA HIS A 58 -8.04 -0.58 -3.34
C HIS A 58 -8.12 -0.50 -1.82
N ASN A 59 -9.32 -0.59 -1.26
CA ASN A 59 -9.57 -0.44 0.17
C ASN A 59 -9.96 -1.77 0.84
N THR A 60 -9.26 -2.86 0.51
CA THR A 60 -9.63 -4.23 0.89
C THR A 60 -9.82 -4.41 2.40
N LEU A 61 -8.90 -3.87 3.23
CA LEU A 61 -9.05 -3.98 4.68
C LEU A 61 -10.36 -3.34 5.15
N ILE A 62 -10.63 -2.12 4.71
CA ILE A 62 -11.82 -1.34 5.11
C ILE A 62 -13.10 -2.11 4.79
N HIS A 63 -13.19 -2.71 3.59
CA HIS A 63 -14.33 -3.53 3.21
C HIS A 63 -14.51 -4.77 4.10
N LYS A 64 -13.41 -5.39 4.51
CA LYS A 64 -13.44 -6.61 5.35
C LYS A 64 -13.77 -6.31 6.82
N ILE A 65 -13.41 -5.13 7.34
CA ILE A 65 -13.62 -4.73 8.72
C ILE A 65 -14.64 -3.58 8.89
N LYS A 66 -15.49 -3.36 7.89
CA LYS A 66 -16.47 -2.24 7.86
C LYS A 66 -17.39 -2.15 9.08
N THR A 67 -17.53 -3.20 9.85
CA THR A 67 -18.29 -3.22 11.12
C THR A 67 -17.47 -2.73 12.33
N ASN A 68 -16.17 -2.55 12.19
CA ASN A 68 -15.34 -1.98 13.25
C ASN A 68 -15.71 -0.51 13.48
N LYS A 69 -15.76 -0.09 14.76
CA LYS A 69 -16.17 1.27 15.13
C LYS A 69 -15.02 2.27 15.14
N GLU A 70 -13.78 1.83 15.20
CA GLU A 70 -12.60 2.69 15.37
C GLU A 70 -11.63 2.53 14.20
N ILE A 71 -12.06 2.95 12.99
CA ILE A 71 -11.24 2.97 11.78
C ILE A 71 -10.90 4.42 11.44
N THR A 72 -9.62 4.70 11.30
CA THR A 72 -9.11 5.97 10.77
C THR A 72 -8.40 5.69 9.43
N CYS A 73 -8.71 6.47 8.41
CA CYS A 73 -8.04 6.42 7.10
C CYS A 73 -7.16 7.65 6.94
N LEU A 74 -5.88 7.45 6.64
CA LEU A 74 -4.94 8.53 6.35
C LEU A 74 -4.52 8.47 4.89
N SER A 75 -4.67 9.57 4.19
CA SER A 75 -4.31 9.69 2.77
C SER A 75 -3.92 11.12 2.41
N ASN A 76 -3.15 11.27 1.34
CA ASN A 76 -2.91 12.56 0.68
C ASN A 76 -4.15 13.08 -0.06
N PHE A 77 -5.14 12.21 -0.29
CA PHE A 77 -6.40 12.54 -0.96
C PHE A 77 -7.55 12.69 0.03
N ASP A 78 -8.62 13.36 -0.38
CA ASP A 78 -9.87 13.35 0.36
C ASP A 78 -10.59 12.00 0.16
N CYS A 79 -10.60 11.18 1.21
CA CYS A 79 -11.23 9.88 1.24
C CYS A 79 -12.62 9.89 1.89
N SER A 80 -13.30 11.03 1.97
CA SER A 80 -14.62 11.19 2.62
C SER A 80 -15.68 10.23 2.06
N ILE A 81 -15.54 9.79 0.81
CA ILE A 81 -16.42 8.80 0.18
C ILE A 81 -16.45 7.47 0.95
N LEU A 82 -15.37 7.11 1.68
CA LEU A 82 -15.30 5.86 2.46
C LEU A 82 -16.29 5.82 3.61
N LYS A 83 -16.81 6.97 4.06
CA LYS A 83 -17.90 7.04 5.05
C LYS A 83 -19.19 6.38 4.55
N LYS A 84 -19.33 6.14 3.24
CA LYS A 84 -20.44 5.34 2.69
C LYS A 84 -20.34 3.85 3.04
N LEU A 85 -19.13 3.34 3.33
CA LEU A 85 -18.93 1.96 3.80
C LEU A 85 -19.21 1.82 5.29
N ASN A 86 -18.79 2.81 6.07
CA ASN A 86 -19.02 2.92 7.50
C ASN A 86 -18.96 4.40 7.91
N SER A 87 -20.07 4.95 8.41
CA SER A 87 -20.17 6.37 8.79
C SER A 87 -19.21 6.78 9.92
N ASN A 88 -18.73 5.82 10.71
CA ASN A 88 -17.80 6.05 11.82
C ASN A 88 -16.34 6.16 11.35
N ILE A 89 -16.03 5.94 10.07
CA ILE A 89 -14.65 6.09 9.57
C ILE A 89 -14.20 7.54 9.77
N GLU A 90 -13.11 7.71 10.49
CA GLU A 90 -12.41 8.99 10.60
C GLU A 90 -11.48 9.15 9.39
N ILE A 91 -11.48 10.36 8.79
CA ILE A 91 -10.65 10.67 7.62
C ILE A 91 -9.63 11.72 8.02
N ILE A 92 -8.36 11.40 7.84
CA ILE A 92 -7.23 12.31 8.05
C ILE A 92 -6.53 12.53 6.72
N LYS A 93 -6.47 13.79 6.28
CA LYS A 93 -5.64 14.17 5.15
C LYS A 93 -4.22 14.41 5.65
N GLY A 94 -3.24 13.63 5.16
CA GLY A 94 -1.88 13.71 5.64
C GLY A 94 -0.89 12.87 4.82
N ASP A 95 0.39 13.04 5.12
CA ASP A 95 1.48 12.32 4.49
C ASP A 95 1.89 11.13 5.36
N GLY A 96 1.91 9.93 4.78
CA GLY A 96 2.36 8.70 5.45
C GLY A 96 3.83 8.69 5.87
N LEU A 97 4.64 9.60 5.33
CA LEU A 97 6.04 9.78 5.76
C LEU A 97 6.18 10.61 7.04
N ASN A 98 5.16 11.42 7.36
CA ASN A 98 5.13 12.28 8.53
C ASN A 98 3.67 12.61 8.90
N THR A 99 3.03 11.69 9.59
CA THR A 99 1.58 11.70 9.84
C THR A 99 1.13 12.79 10.80
N LYS A 100 2.04 13.37 11.59
CA LYS A 100 1.76 14.31 12.69
C LYS A 100 0.91 13.68 13.83
N LEU A 101 0.68 12.40 13.80
CA LEU A 101 -0.04 11.66 14.84
C LEU A 101 0.90 11.38 16.03
N LYS A 102 0.31 11.22 17.21
CA LYS A 102 1.06 10.87 18.43
C LYS A 102 1.59 9.44 18.36
N ASP A 103 2.69 9.17 19.04
CA ASP A 103 3.26 7.84 19.20
C ASP A 103 2.23 6.89 19.86
N ASN A 104 2.29 5.63 19.47
CA ASN A 104 1.48 4.57 20.09
C ASN A 104 -0.03 4.90 20.18
N THR A 105 -0.58 5.49 19.12
CA THR A 105 -1.99 5.92 19.08
C THR A 105 -2.93 4.79 18.66
N PHE A 106 -2.50 3.93 17.73
CA PHE A 106 -3.33 2.88 17.13
C PHE A 106 -2.86 1.49 17.54
N ASP A 107 -3.80 0.60 17.79
CA ASP A 107 -3.47 -0.80 18.12
C ASP A 107 -2.92 -1.53 16.92
N ILE A 108 -3.45 -1.21 15.73
CA ILE A 108 -3.02 -1.75 14.44
C ILE A 108 -2.81 -0.60 13.46
N VAL A 109 -1.66 -0.59 12.80
CA VAL A 109 -1.38 0.27 11.63
C VAL A 109 -1.27 -0.62 10.42
N HIS A 110 -2.11 -0.37 9.43
CA HIS A 110 -2.14 -1.12 8.18
C HIS A 110 -1.79 -0.21 7.01
N SER A 111 -1.14 -0.77 6.00
CA SER A 111 -0.92 -0.10 4.73
C SER A 111 -0.82 -1.13 3.60
N SER A 112 -1.56 -0.91 2.54
CA SER A 112 -1.59 -1.83 1.38
C SER A 112 -1.18 -1.10 0.11
N ALA A 113 -0.17 -1.66 -0.58
CA ALA A 113 0.30 -1.15 -1.87
C ALA A 113 0.59 0.37 -1.87
N THR A 114 1.24 0.86 -0.82
CA THR A 114 1.57 2.28 -0.63
C THR A 114 3.07 2.52 -0.59
N ILE A 115 3.82 1.65 0.09
CA ILE A 115 5.26 1.82 0.31
C ILE A 115 6.06 1.90 -0.99
N GLU A 116 5.62 1.27 -2.06
CA GLU A 116 6.25 1.36 -3.39
C GLU A 116 6.06 2.72 -4.07
N HIS A 117 5.14 3.56 -3.54
CA HIS A 117 4.78 4.88 -4.07
C HIS A 117 5.31 6.06 -3.25
N VAL A 118 6.09 5.80 -2.21
CA VAL A 118 6.68 6.87 -1.38
C VAL A 118 8.06 7.33 -1.88
N GLY A 119 8.54 6.77 -3.00
CA GLY A 119 9.77 7.20 -3.68
C GLY A 119 11.02 6.43 -3.24
N SER A 120 12.04 7.14 -2.75
CA SER A 120 13.38 6.60 -2.51
C SER A 120 13.43 5.50 -1.42
N GLU A 121 14.52 4.72 -1.40
CA GLU A 121 14.80 3.77 -0.30
C GLU A 121 14.79 4.45 1.08
N TYR A 122 15.24 5.69 1.15
CA TYR A 122 15.19 6.48 2.37
C TYR A 122 13.76 6.71 2.82
N ASN A 123 12.89 7.15 1.91
CA ASN A 123 11.47 7.37 2.19
C ASN A 123 10.75 6.07 2.56
N GLN A 124 11.04 4.97 1.86
CA GLN A 124 10.47 3.66 2.19
C GLN A 124 10.82 3.22 3.62
N ASN A 125 12.06 3.43 4.03
CA ASN A 125 12.48 3.15 5.40
C ASN A 125 11.83 4.10 6.42
N GLN A 126 11.68 5.38 6.08
CA GLN A 126 10.97 6.36 6.93
C GLN A 126 9.49 6.03 7.06
N PHE A 127 8.85 5.57 5.99
CA PHE A 127 7.46 5.11 6.01
C PHE A 127 7.26 3.96 7.02
N ILE A 128 8.13 2.95 7.00
CA ILE A 128 8.09 1.85 7.96
C ILE A 128 8.26 2.36 9.39
N LYS A 129 9.25 3.25 9.62
CA LYS A 129 9.50 3.83 10.95
C LYS A 129 8.31 4.64 11.46
N GLU A 130 7.67 5.40 10.57
CA GLU A 130 6.49 6.19 10.94
C GLU A 130 5.31 5.28 11.30
N CYS A 131 5.04 4.24 10.50
CA CYS A 131 4.02 3.24 10.84
C CYS A 131 4.28 2.58 12.20
N LEU A 132 5.55 2.26 12.50
CA LEU A 132 5.93 1.68 13.79
C LEU A 132 5.76 2.67 14.94
N ARG A 133 6.15 3.92 14.76
CA ARG A 133 6.05 4.96 15.79
C ARG A 133 4.62 5.17 16.25
N ILE A 134 3.67 5.21 15.33
CA ILE A 134 2.25 5.46 15.63
C ILE A 134 1.50 4.21 16.08
N SER A 135 2.08 3.02 15.89
CA SER A 135 1.50 1.74 16.30
C SER A 135 1.87 1.41 17.74
N LYS A 136 0.91 0.91 18.53
CA LYS A 136 1.17 0.34 19.84
C LYS A 136 1.77 -1.07 19.77
N LYS A 137 1.33 -1.87 18.79
CA LYS A 137 1.66 -3.31 18.80
C LYS A 137 1.86 -3.90 17.41
N THR A 138 1.02 -3.60 16.44
CA THR A 138 0.99 -4.35 15.19
C THR A 138 1.05 -3.42 13.99
N VAL A 139 2.01 -3.67 13.10
CA VAL A 139 2.10 -3.02 11.79
C VAL A 139 1.97 -4.08 10.70
N ILE A 140 1.10 -3.82 9.73
CA ILE A 140 0.85 -4.69 8.59
C ILE A 140 1.12 -3.88 7.33
N ILE A 141 2.12 -4.27 6.55
CA ILE A 141 2.43 -3.63 5.27
C ILE A 141 2.37 -4.71 4.19
N THR A 142 1.54 -4.47 3.17
CA THR A 142 1.53 -5.30 1.97
C THR A 142 2.06 -4.50 0.79
N THR A 143 2.87 -5.13 -0.06
CA THR A 143 3.45 -4.51 -1.25
C THR A 143 3.71 -5.57 -2.31
N PRO A 144 3.60 -5.24 -3.61
CA PRO A 144 3.97 -6.17 -4.67
C PRO A 144 5.45 -6.57 -4.57
N ASN A 145 5.71 -7.89 -4.63
CA ASN A 145 7.08 -8.36 -4.68
C ASN A 145 7.70 -8.02 -6.04
N ARG A 146 8.83 -7.31 -6.03
CA ARG A 146 9.57 -6.96 -7.23
C ARG A 146 9.90 -8.15 -8.14
N PHE A 147 10.06 -9.34 -7.60
CA PHE A 147 10.36 -10.54 -8.36
C PHE A 147 9.13 -11.41 -8.68
N PHE A 148 7.93 -10.85 -8.58
CA PHE A 148 6.75 -11.50 -9.12
C PHE A 148 6.78 -11.38 -10.66
N PRO A 149 6.39 -12.42 -11.43
CA PRO A 149 6.58 -12.44 -12.89
C PRO A 149 5.99 -11.26 -13.66
N ILE A 150 4.89 -10.70 -13.17
CA ILE A 150 4.21 -9.56 -13.82
C ILE A 150 4.05 -8.45 -12.78
N ASP A 151 4.59 -7.27 -13.08
CA ASP A 151 4.31 -6.07 -12.30
C ASP A 151 2.90 -5.55 -12.63
N PHE A 152 2.08 -5.41 -11.60
CA PHE A 152 0.69 -5.01 -11.75
C PHE A 152 0.50 -3.53 -12.13
N HIS A 153 1.50 -2.69 -11.92
CA HIS A 153 1.45 -1.28 -12.28
C HIS A 153 1.67 -1.08 -13.78
N THR A 154 2.70 -1.74 -14.31
CA THR A 154 3.10 -1.57 -15.71
C THR A 154 2.50 -2.64 -16.63
N LYS A 155 2.10 -3.79 -16.06
CA LYS A 155 1.59 -4.98 -16.77
C LYS A 155 2.59 -5.59 -17.75
N ILE A 156 3.87 -5.20 -17.65
CA ILE A 156 4.93 -5.72 -18.51
C ILE A 156 5.66 -6.83 -17.75
N PRO A 157 5.71 -8.06 -18.30
CA PRO A 157 6.36 -9.17 -17.60
C PRO A 157 7.89 -8.99 -17.56
N PHE A 158 8.50 -9.38 -16.46
CA PHE A 158 9.94 -9.55 -16.21
C PHE A 158 10.83 -8.31 -16.28
N ILE A 159 10.44 -7.19 -16.90
CA ILE A 159 11.33 -6.01 -17.06
C ILE A 159 11.76 -5.39 -15.73
N HIS A 160 10.93 -5.52 -14.70
CA HIS A 160 11.19 -5.03 -13.34
C HIS A 160 12.21 -5.90 -12.57
N PHE A 161 12.61 -7.07 -13.12
CA PHE A 161 13.72 -7.87 -12.59
C PHE A 161 15.08 -7.23 -12.89
N LEU A 162 15.16 -6.44 -13.95
CA LEU A 162 16.37 -5.74 -14.34
C LEU A 162 16.79 -4.71 -13.28
N PRO A 163 18.07 -4.32 -13.23
CA PRO A 163 18.51 -3.23 -12.36
C PRO A 163 17.61 -2.00 -12.50
N LYS A 164 17.26 -1.35 -11.39
CA LYS A 164 16.27 -0.25 -11.34
C LYS A 164 16.50 0.83 -12.40
N LYS A 165 17.78 1.17 -12.71
CA LYS A 165 18.14 2.15 -13.75
C LYS A 165 17.72 1.69 -15.15
N ILE A 166 17.93 0.41 -15.47
CA ILE A 166 17.58 -0.17 -16.79
C ILE A 166 16.05 -0.31 -16.88
N HIS A 167 15.41 -0.82 -15.83
CA HIS A 167 13.95 -0.91 -15.75
C HIS A 167 13.29 0.45 -16.05
N ARG A 168 13.72 1.52 -15.37
CA ARG A 168 13.17 2.86 -15.59
C ARG A 168 13.37 3.38 -17.04
N LYS A 169 14.52 3.11 -17.66
CA LYS A 169 14.75 3.46 -19.07
C LYS A 169 13.79 2.72 -20.01
N LEU A 170 13.56 1.42 -19.77
CA LEU A 170 12.61 0.63 -20.57
C LEU A 170 11.16 1.13 -20.37
N LEU A 171 10.78 1.55 -19.18
CA LEU A 171 9.48 2.14 -18.95
C LEU A 171 9.26 3.43 -19.75
N VAL A 172 10.28 4.26 -19.89
CA VAL A 172 10.22 5.44 -20.78
C VAL A 172 10.01 5.01 -22.23
N LEU A 173 10.75 4.02 -22.73
CA LEU A 173 10.63 3.51 -24.10
C LEU A 173 9.26 2.86 -24.40
N THR A 174 8.59 2.34 -23.38
CA THR A 174 7.25 1.74 -23.49
C THR A 174 6.11 2.70 -23.14
N ASN A 175 6.36 4.02 -23.18
CA ASN A 175 5.40 5.08 -22.83
C ASN A 175 4.82 5.02 -21.40
N ASN A 176 5.49 4.29 -20.49
CA ASN A 176 5.12 4.24 -19.06
C ASN A 176 5.87 5.34 -18.27
N HIS A 177 5.86 6.56 -18.76
CA HIS A 177 6.60 7.70 -18.20
C HIS A 177 6.28 7.97 -16.72
N PHE A 178 5.03 7.75 -16.31
CA PHE A 178 4.60 7.93 -14.91
C PHE A 178 5.38 6.99 -13.98
N PHE A 179 5.39 5.69 -14.27
CA PHE A 179 6.07 4.68 -13.45
C PHE A 179 7.57 4.59 -13.65
N SER A 180 8.13 5.28 -14.64
CA SER A 180 9.59 5.38 -14.81
C SER A 180 10.25 6.24 -13.73
N LYS A 181 9.47 7.07 -13.04
CA LYS A 181 9.95 7.94 -11.97
C LYS A 181 9.95 7.20 -10.63
N GLU A 182 11.05 7.34 -9.86
CA GLU A 182 11.21 6.71 -8.55
C GLU A 182 10.13 7.12 -7.55
N GLU A 183 9.72 8.37 -7.60
CA GLU A 183 8.68 8.96 -6.77
C GLU A 183 7.29 8.35 -6.99
N ASN A 184 7.08 7.69 -8.13
CA ASN A 184 5.80 7.10 -8.49
C ASN A 184 5.80 5.58 -8.38
N LEU A 185 6.97 4.93 -8.57
CA LEU A 185 7.10 3.48 -8.43
C LEU A 185 8.53 3.09 -8.06
N ASN A 186 8.70 2.49 -6.90
CA ASN A 186 9.95 1.92 -6.43
C ASN A 186 9.69 0.56 -5.78
N LEU A 187 9.54 -0.48 -6.61
CA LEU A 187 9.23 -1.84 -6.18
C LEU A 187 10.30 -2.40 -5.23
N LEU A 188 9.83 -3.13 -4.22
CA LEU A 188 10.65 -3.77 -3.20
C LEU A 188 10.76 -5.28 -3.42
N SER A 189 11.92 -5.81 -3.10
CA SER A 189 12.12 -7.24 -2.91
C SER A 189 12.03 -7.62 -1.42
N ILE A 190 11.93 -8.92 -1.14
CA ILE A 190 12.00 -9.45 0.23
C ILE A 190 13.32 -9.03 0.89
N ASN A 191 14.42 -8.98 0.14
CA ASN A 191 15.73 -8.57 0.67
C ASN A 191 15.77 -7.09 1.03
N ASP A 192 15.09 -6.23 0.26
CA ASP A 192 14.96 -4.80 0.60
C ASP A 192 14.19 -4.63 1.92
N LEU A 193 13.07 -5.34 2.08
CA LEU A 193 12.30 -5.32 3.33
C LEU A 193 13.13 -5.80 4.52
N ARG A 194 13.83 -6.93 4.40
CA ARG A 194 14.73 -7.43 5.46
C ARG A 194 15.81 -6.42 5.82
N LYS A 195 16.41 -5.75 4.83
CA LYS A 195 17.41 -4.68 5.05
C LYS A 195 16.80 -3.52 5.84
N TYR A 196 15.57 -3.09 5.53
CA TYR A 196 14.91 -1.98 6.23
C TYR A 196 14.54 -2.35 7.66
N LEU A 197 13.99 -3.54 7.88
CA LEU A 197 13.66 -4.04 9.21
C LEU A 197 14.92 -4.14 10.09
N LYS A 198 16.03 -4.66 9.55
CA LYS A 198 17.32 -4.71 10.25
C LYS A 198 17.83 -3.32 10.59
N LYS A 199 17.78 -2.35 9.66
CA LYS A 199 18.19 -0.96 9.90
C LYS A 199 17.34 -0.26 10.96
N SER A 200 16.11 -0.69 11.14
CA SER A 200 15.17 -0.16 12.14
C SER A 200 15.19 -0.93 13.46
N ASN A 201 16.15 -1.87 13.64
CA ASN A 201 16.28 -2.74 14.81
C ASN A 201 15.01 -3.56 15.14
N ILE A 202 14.19 -3.85 14.13
CA ILE A 202 12.99 -4.66 14.27
C ILE A 202 13.42 -6.12 14.23
N ARG A 203 13.12 -6.87 15.30
CA ARG A 203 13.48 -8.29 15.43
C ARG A 203 12.28 -9.24 15.34
N ASP A 204 11.11 -8.75 15.74
CA ASP A 204 9.85 -9.51 15.71
C ASP A 204 9.05 -9.12 14.47
N PHE A 205 9.21 -9.90 13.41
CA PHE A 205 8.48 -9.73 12.15
C PHE A 205 8.34 -11.04 11.40
N GLU A 206 7.31 -11.12 10.60
CA GLU A 206 7.08 -12.20 9.65
C GLU A 206 6.94 -11.61 8.23
N ILE A 207 7.43 -12.31 7.22
CA ILE A 207 7.26 -11.99 5.79
C ILE A 207 6.62 -13.21 5.11
N PHE A 208 5.54 -12.98 4.39
CA PHE A 208 4.75 -14.01 3.71
C PHE A 208 4.84 -13.87 2.19
#